data_ab4e73fe95f9a0ce5d080248b0c052e0
#
_entry.id   ab4e73fe95f9a0ce5d080248b0c052e0
#
_cell.length_a   1.000
_cell.length_b   1.000
_cell.length_c   1.000
_cell.angle_alpha   90.00
_cell.angle_beta   90.00
_cell.angle_gamma   90.00
#
_symmetry.space_group_name_H-M   'P 1'
#
loop_
_entity.id
_entity.type
_entity.pdbx_description
1 polymer ?
#
loop_
_entity_poly.entity_id
_entity_poly.type
_entity_poly.pdbx_seq_one_letter_code
_entity_poly.pdbx_strand_id
1 'polypeptide(L)'
;MPPDPQTVAALGEFALIDRLATALAEVGAAAAPDLLGIGDDAAIWMPTPGTRAVITTDSLIARIHFRLDWTSWRDLGHKALATNLSDVAAMGARPRVATVSLALTGAEPIAGLLDLYRGLGTLAAAHGVVVAGGDIVASPERLGLHLTVVGESWPDFDGRLLTRDRARPGDLLVVSGPLGRSAAGLETLLRSSIVGRRSSVSDRSAGKSLASASPDLSGDRRPTTDDFLVAHHRPTPQIAYGRAIVAAGGRVAMDLSDGLFGDLAKICARSGVGAIVEEGALPVPDAVRAAFPDEWLRLATRGGEDYELLFTADVATMDRLRDLCVARDLPAPAIIGIITAPPAIAPPIRLRRIDGREEPVGGGAFDHFAGG
;
A
#
# COMPACT_ATOMS: atom_id res chain seq x y z
N MET A 1 -39.38 7.91 -3.74
CA MET A 1 -39.13 8.62 -2.48
C MET A 1 -38.11 9.72 -2.74
N PRO A 2 -38.23 10.90 -2.14
CA PRO A 2 -37.15 11.89 -2.21
C PRO A 2 -35.86 11.29 -1.63
N PRO A 3 -34.67 11.67 -2.13
CA PRO A 3 -33.42 11.19 -1.61
C PRO A 3 -33.25 11.63 -0.13
N ASP A 4 -32.59 10.78 0.67
CA ASP A 4 -32.23 11.13 2.05
C ASP A 4 -31.35 12.40 2.02
N PRO A 5 -31.71 13.46 2.75
CA PRO A 5 -30.99 14.75 2.73
C PRO A 5 -29.51 14.65 3.15
N GLN A 6 -29.08 13.53 3.70
CA GLN A 6 -27.71 13.27 4.11
C GLN A 6 -26.88 12.54 3.05
N THR A 7 -27.43 12.28 1.86
CA THR A 7 -26.75 11.57 0.77
C THR A 7 -26.28 12.49 -0.34
N VAL A 8 -25.37 11.99 -1.18
CA VAL A 8 -24.84 12.69 -2.35
C VAL A 8 -25.94 13.09 -3.31
N ALA A 9 -26.90 12.21 -3.58
CA ALA A 9 -28.02 12.49 -4.48
C ALA A 9 -28.88 13.69 -4.04
N ALA A 10 -28.93 14.00 -2.74
CA ALA A 10 -29.65 15.16 -2.22
C ALA A 10 -28.81 16.44 -2.25
N LEU A 11 -27.49 16.34 -2.06
CA LEU A 11 -26.59 17.50 -1.99
C LEU A 11 -26.24 18.02 -3.39
N GLY A 12 -25.98 17.12 -4.34
CA GLY A 12 -25.48 17.44 -5.66
C GLY A 12 -23.95 17.56 -5.71
N GLU A 13 -23.41 17.51 -6.92
CA GLU A 13 -21.97 17.41 -7.22
C GLU A 13 -21.17 18.63 -6.74
N PHE A 14 -21.53 19.85 -7.16
CA PHE A 14 -20.74 21.04 -6.85
C PHE A 14 -20.69 21.35 -5.35
N ALA A 15 -21.81 21.21 -4.64
CA ALA A 15 -21.83 21.40 -3.20
C ALA A 15 -21.04 20.30 -2.46
N LEU A 16 -20.93 19.10 -3.02
CA LEU A 16 -20.07 18.05 -2.49
C LEU A 16 -18.59 18.42 -2.69
N ILE A 17 -18.18 18.88 -3.87
CA ILE A 17 -16.81 19.31 -4.18
C ILE A 17 -16.36 20.37 -3.17
N ASP A 18 -17.17 21.41 -2.92
CA ASP A 18 -16.84 22.46 -1.95
C ASP A 18 -16.60 21.92 -0.54
N ARG A 19 -17.42 20.97 -0.11
CA ARG A 19 -17.25 20.33 1.21
C ARG A 19 -16.00 19.44 1.29
N LEU A 20 -15.69 18.73 0.21
CA LEU A 20 -14.49 17.89 0.14
C LEU A 20 -13.22 18.75 0.13
N ALA A 21 -13.22 19.86 -0.62
CA ALA A 21 -12.12 20.82 -0.60
C ALA A 21 -11.91 21.44 0.79
N THR A 22 -13.01 21.76 1.51
CA THR A 22 -12.94 22.22 2.90
C THR A 22 -12.32 21.15 3.82
N ALA A 23 -12.73 19.89 3.69
CA ALA A 23 -12.21 18.80 4.51
C ALA A 23 -10.70 18.55 4.27
N LEU A 24 -10.22 18.75 3.03
CA LEU A 24 -8.78 18.70 2.70
C LEU A 24 -8.02 19.88 3.32
N ALA A 25 -8.60 21.08 3.28
CA ALA A 25 -7.99 22.26 3.89
C ALA A 25 -7.86 22.14 5.42
N GLU A 26 -8.85 21.58 6.09
CA GLU A 26 -8.83 21.29 7.53
C GLU A 26 -7.63 20.43 7.97
N VAL A 27 -7.14 19.55 7.09
CA VAL A 27 -6.03 18.63 7.38
C VAL A 27 -4.71 19.05 6.68
N GLY A 28 -4.66 20.22 6.03
CA GLY A 28 -3.46 20.77 5.42
C GLY A 28 -3.05 20.13 4.09
N ALA A 29 -3.98 19.51 3.36
CA ALA A 29 -3.71 18.80 2.10
C ALA A 29 -4.25 19.53 0.84
N ALA A 30 -4.73 20.78 0.95
CA ALA A 30 -5.42 21.48 -0.14
C ALA A 30 -4.55 22.46 -0.94
N ALA A 31 -3.39 22.87 -0.44
CA ALA A 31 -2.61 23.92 -1.08
C ALA A 31 -1.10 23.77 -0.87
N ALA A 32 -0.35 24.24 -1.87
CA ALA A 32 1.09 24.49 -1.77
C ALA A 32 1.42 25.79 -2.55
N PRO A 33 2.52 26.50 -2.22
CA PRO A 33 2.85 27.78 -2.85
C PRO A 33 3.10 27.71 -4.36
N ASP A 34 3.49 26.54 -4.86
CA ASP A 34 3.85 26.25 -6.26
C ASP A 34 2.76 25.48 -7.01
N LEU A 35 1.53 25.50 -6.49
CA LEU A 35 0.44 24.70 -7.04
C LEU A 35 -0.89 25.47 -7.07
N LEU A 36 -1.53 25.51 -8.24
CA LEU A 36 -2.95 25.82 -8.39
C LEU A 36 -3.73 24.50 -8.29
N GLY A 37 -4.62 24.39 -7.30
CA GLY A 37 -5.38 23.18 -7.05
C GLY A 37 -6.85 23.28 -7.46
N ILE A 38 -7.73 22.73 -6.58
CA ILE A 38 -9.19 22.66 -6.80
C ILE A 38 -9.77 24.07 -7.00
N GLY A 39 -10.61 24.22 -8.06
CA GLY A 39 -11.33 25.45 -8.34
C GLY A 39 -11.16 25.99 -9.75
N ASP A 40 -10.33 25.36 -10.57
CA ASP A 40 -10.15 25.66 -11.99
C ASP A 40 -10.27 24.35 -12.81
N ASP A 41 -10.29 24.44 -14.15
CA ASP A 41 -10.43 23.28 -15.06
C ASP A 41 -9.30 22.25 -14.91
N ALA A 42 -8.12 22.68 -14.48
CA ALA A 42 -6.97 21.83 -14.24
C ALA A 42 -6.06 22.39 -13.14
N ALA A 43 -5.39 21.48 -12.45
CA ALA A 43 -4.31 21.85 -11.53
C ALA A 43 -3.05 22.26 -12.29
N ILE A 44 -2.34 23.26 -11.77
CA ILE A 44 -1.02 23.65 -12.27
C ILE A 44 0.01 23.34 -11.20
N TRP A 45 1.02 22.56 -11.57
CA TRP A 45 2.15 22.23 -10.73
C TRP A 45 3.47 22.44 -11.47
N MET A 46 4.45 23.00 -10.78
CA MET A 46 5.80 23.20 -11.32
C MET A 46 6.75 22.14 -10.75
N PRO A 47 7.28 21.22 -11.60
CA PRO A 47 8.27 20.24 -11.15
C PRO A 47 9.56 20.93 -10.70
N THR A 48 10.25 20.33 -9.73
CA THR A 48 11.58 20.81 -9.31
C THR A 48 12.58 20.68 -10.48
N PRO A 49 13.33 21.72 -10.83
CA PRO A 49 14.30 21.66 -11.92
C PRO A 49 15.30 20.49 -11.74
N GLY A 50 15.57 19.76 -12.84
CA GLY A 50 16.51 18.64 -12.84
C GLY A 50 15.96 17.31 -12.28
N THR A 51 14.69 17.27 -11.87
CA THR A 51 14.04 16.04 -11.44
C THR A 51 13.36 15.31 -12.61
N ARG A 52 13.01 14.05 -12.40
CA ARG A 52 12.19 13.22 -13.31
C ARG A 52 10.83 13.00 -12.68
N ALA A 53 9.77 13.24 -13.45
CA ALA A 53 8.41 12.95 -13.00
C ALA A 53 8.16 11.43 -12.92
N VAL A 54 7.39 11.02 -11.91
CA VAL A 54 6.85 9.68 -11.71
C VAL A 54 5.35 9.79 -11.62
N ILE A 55 4.61 8.92 -12.31
CA ILE A 55 3.15 8.94 -12.33
C ILE A 55 2.66 7.53 -12.08
N THR A 56 1.73 7.37 -11.16
CA THR A 56 1.03 6.12 -10.91
C THR A 56 -0.47 6.35 -10.74
N THR A 57 -1.26 5.31 -10.94
CA THR A 57 -2.71 5.34 -10.73
C THR A 57 -3.21 3.98 -10.25
N ASP A 58 -4.07 4.01 -9.23
CA ASP A 58 -4.76 2.85 -8.69
C ASP A 58 -6.26 3.05 -8.58
N SER A 59 -6.98 1.94 -8.57
CA SER A 59 -8.43 1.91 -8.45
C SER A 59 -8.88 0.99 -7.34
N LEU A 60 -9.72 1.46 -6.46
CA LEU A 60 -10.39 0.68 -5.43
C LEU A 60 -11.89 0.62 -5.72
N ILE A 61 -12.42 -0.58 -5.90
CA ILE A 61 -13.85 -0.82 -6.19
C ILE A 61 -14.48 -1.56 -5.01
N ALA A 62 -15.62 -1.07 -4.55
CA ALA A 62 -16.39 -1.69 -3.47
C ALA A 62 -16.73 -3.15 -3.79
N ARG A 63 -16.61 -4.03 -2.79
CA ARG A 63 -16.82 -5.48 -2.85
C ARG A 63 -15.80 -6.26 -3.71
N ILE A 64 -14.77 -5.58 -4.23
CA ILE A 64 -13.60 -6.19 -4.88
C ILE A 64 -12.38 -5.94 -4.00
N HIS A 65 -12.04 -4.67 -3.78
CA HIS A 65 -10.84 -4.26 -3.04
C HIS A 65 -11.12 -3.87 -1.59
N PHE A 66 -12.37 -3.51 -1.27
CA PHE A 66 -12.79 -3.14 0.09
C PHE A 66 -14.27 -3.41 0.34
N ARG A 67 -14.64 -3.40 1.63
CA ARG A 67 -16.02 -3.51 2.11
C ARG A 67 -16.25 -2.49 3.22
N LEU A 68 -17.29 -1.67 3.09
CA LEU A 68 -17.64 -0.65 4.08
C LEU A 68 -18.20 -1.23 5.40
N ASP A 69 -18.57 -2.51 5.43
CA ASP A 69 -18.92 -3.22 6.67
C ASP A 69 -17.66 -3.73 7.42
N TRP A 70 -16.47 -3.63 6.83
CA TRP A 70 -15.19 -4.03 7.43
C TRP A 70 -14.25 -2.85 7.68
N THR A 71 -14.35 -1.80 6.88
CA THR A 71 -13.46 -0.64 6.96
C THR A 71 -14.23 0.65 7.17
N SER A 72 -13.67 1.57 7.95
CA SER A 72 -14.24 2.91 8.09
C SER A 72 -13.96 3.75 6.83
N TRP A 73 -14.78 4.77 6.61
CA TRP A 73 -14.54 5.73 5.53
C TRP A 73 -13.17 6.40 5.64
N ARG A 74 -12.76 6.71 6.88
CA ARG A 74 -11.45 7.33 7.14
C ARG A 74 -10.30 6.41 6.78
N ASP A 75 -10.38 5.13 7.13
CA ASP A 75 -9.36 4.13 6.79
C ASP A 75 -9.34 3.83 5.29
N LEU A 76 -10.50 3.83 4.65
CA LEU A 76 -10.59 3.68 3.20
C LEU A 76 -9.87 4.83 2.48
N GLY A 77 -10.05 6.07 2.93
CA GLY A 77 -9.32 7.23 2.37
C GLY A 77 -7.81 7.12 2.56
N HIS A 78 -7.38 6.72 3.76
CA HIS A 78 -5.96 6.45 4.03
C HIS A 78 -5.41 5.38 3.08
N LYS A 79 -6.06 4.21 3.01
CA LYS A 79 -5.63 3.08 2.17
C LYS A 79 -5.56 3.47 0.70
N ALA A 80 -6.57 4.18 0.19
CA ALA A 80 -6.63 4.59 -1.21
C ALA A 80 -5.46 5.47 -1.64
N LEU A 81 -4.96 6.34 -0.77
CA LEU A 81 -3.75 7.11 -1.06
C LEU A 81 -2.48 6.29 -0.81
N ALA A 82 -2.46 5.47 0.24
CA ALA A 82 -1.29 4.68 0.62
C ALA A 82 -0.84 3.70 -0.47
N THR A 83 -1.78 3.10 -1.22
CA THR A 83 -1.47 2.22 -2.37
C THR A 83 -0.63 2.95 -3.41
N ASN A 84 -1.08 4.13 -3.85
CA ASN A 84 -0.35 4.95 -4.82
C ASN A 84 0.99 5.48 -4.28
N LEU A 85 1.04 5.87 -3.00
CA LEU A 85 2.28 6.30 -2.37
C LEU A 85 3.30 5.16 -2.29
N SER A 86 2.83 3.91 -2.18
CA SER A 86 3.68 2.72 -2.20
C SER A 86 4.42 2.57 -3.53
N ASP A 87 3.75 2.78 -4.67
CA ASP A 87 4.39 2.80 -5.98
C ASP A 87 5.47 3.89 -6.08
N VAL A 88 5.15 5.10 -5.59
CA VAL A 88 6.13 6.20 -5.57
C VAL A 88 7.34 5.85 -4.70
N ALA A 89 7.13 5.20 -3.55
CA ALA A 89 8.18 4.69 -2.68
C ALA A 89 9.03 3.62 -3.39
N ALA A 90 8.40 2.69 -4.11
CA ALA A 90 9.05 1.65 -4.89
C ALA A 90 9.97 2.21 -5.99
N MET A 91 9.61 3.36 -6.56
CA MET A 91 10.45 4.08 -7.51
C MET A 91 11.57 4.90 -6.82
N GLY A 92 11.60 4.94 -5.49
CA GLY A 92 12.55 5.76 -4.72
C GLY A 92 12.31 7.27 -4.93
N ALA A 93 11.10 7.66 -5.26
CA ALA A 93 10.70 9.04 -5.55
C ALA A 93 10.01 9.72 -4.35
N ARG A 94 9.74 11.00 -4.47
CA ARG A 94 8.88 11.74 -3.54
C ARG A 94 7.54 12.06 -4.21
N PRO A 95 6.42 11.83 -3.54
CA PRO A 95 5.12 12.22 -4.06
C PRO A 95 4.94 13.75 -3.96
N ARG A 96 4.11 14.33 -4.82
CA ARG A 96 3.86 15.78 -4.86
C ARG A 96 2.38 16.13 -4.96
N VAL A 97 1.68 15.52 -5.89
CA VAL A 97 0.32 15.89 -6.26
C VAL A 97 -0.53 14.62 -6.37
N ALA A 98 -1.74 14.67 -5.88
CA ALA A 98 -2.75 13.64 -6.09
C ALA A 98 -4.01 14.22 -6.73
N THR A 99 -4.67 13.42 -7.57
CA THR A 99 -6.05 13.66 -8.02
C THR A 99 -6.92 12.47 -7.66
N VAL A 100 -8.20 12.73 -7.37
CA VAL A 100 -9.16 11.71 -6.89
C VAL A 100 -10.41 11.75 -7.74
N SER A 101 -10.66 10.70 -8.53
CA SER A 101 -11.92 10.53 -9.22
C SER A 101 -12.81 9.55 -8.46
N LEU A 102 -14.03 9.97 -8.14
CA LEU A 102 -15.03 9.20 -7.40
C LEU A 102 -16.17 8.78 -8.33
N ALA A 103 -16.42 7.48 -8.39
CA ALA A 103 -17.62 6.90 -9.01
C ALA A 103 -18.63 6.59 -7.90
N LEU A 104 -19.70 7.38 -7.76
CA LEU A 104 -20.65 7.34 -6.65
C LEU A 104 -22.01 6.81 -7.08
N THR A 105 -22.66 6.01 -6.22
CA THR A 105 -24.01 5.51 -6.49
C THR A 105 -25.10 6.56 -6.17
N GLY A 106 -24.73 7.62 -5.46
CA GLY A 106 -25.62 8.65 -4.95
C GLY A 106 -26.21 8.34 -3.56
N ALA A 107 -26.05 7.10 -3.08
CA ALA A 107 -26.54 6.66 -1.77
C ALA A 107 -25.50 6.87 -0.64
N GLU A 108 -24.28 7.26 -0.99
CA GLU A 108 -23.20 7.45 -0.02
C GLU A 108 -23.55 8.59 0.94
N PRO A 109 -23.34 8.38 2.27
CA PRO A 109 -23.55 9.45 3.25
C PRO A 109 -22.45 10.51 3.06
N ILE A 110 -22.86 11.77 3.04
CA ILE A 110 -21.94 12.92 2.91
C ILE A 110 -20.88 12.88 4.03
N ALA A 111 -21.29 12.59 5.27
CA ALA A 111 -20.37 12.48 6.39
C ALA A 111 -19.29 11.40 6.15
N GLY A 112 -19.65 10.29 5.51
CA GLY A 112 -18.70 9.23 5.15
C GLY A 112 -17.65 9.72 4.14
N LEU A 113 -18.08 10.41 3.09
CA LEU A 113 -17.15 10.97 2.10
C LEU A 113 -16.24 12.05 2.70
N LEU A 114 -16.73 12.87 3.61
CA LEU A 114 -15.90 13.85 4.33
C LEU A 114 -14.84 13.13 5.19
N ASP A 115 -15.21 12.05 5.88
CA ASP A 115 -14.24 11.26 6.65
C ASP A 115 -13.24 10.54 5.76
N LEU A 116 -13.65 10.05 4.59
CA LEU A 116 -12.73 9.49 3.59
C LEU A 116 -11.68 10.54 3.18
N TYR A 117 -12.12 11.75 2.84
CA TYR A 117 -11.20 12.83 2.45
C TYR A 117 -10.32 13.30 3.62
N ARG A 118 -10.81 13.29 4.87
CA ARG A 118 -9.95 13.55 6.04
C ARG A 118 -8.89 12.47 6.23
N GLY A 119 -9.24 11.20 6.03
CA GLY A 119 -8.28 10.08 6.10
C GLY A 119 -7.19 10.20 5.04
N LEU A 120 -7.60 10.39 3.80
CA LEU A 120 -6.72 10.61 2.65
C LEU A 120 -5.86 11.85 2.85
N GLY A 121 -6.45 12.99 3.18
CA GLY A 121 -5.75 14.27 3.36
C GLY A 121 -4.77 14.24 4.54
N THR A 122 -5.09 13.55 5.63
CA THR A 122 -4.14 13.38 6.75
C THR A 122 -2.87 12.67 6.30
N LEU A 123 -2.98 11.60 5.51
CA LEU A 123 -1.82 10.92 4.94
C LEU A 123 -1.11 11.79 3.90
N ALA A 124 -1.86 12.50 3.06
CA ALA A 124 -1.29 13.41 2.07
C ALA A 124 -0.42 14.49 2.73
N ALA A 125 -0.94 15.16 3.75
CA ALA A 125 -0.21 16.17 4.51
C ALA A 125 1.07 15.61 5.17
N ALA A 126 1.02 14.39 5.72
CA ALA A 126 2.18 13.73 6.33
C ALA A 126 3.32 13.47 5.33
N HIS A 127 3.00 13.33 4.04
CA HIS A 127 3.96 13.09 2.96
C HIS A 127 4.20 14.32 2.06
N GLY A 128 3.64 15.48 2.39
CA GLY A 128 3.77 16.71 1.60
C GLY A 128 3.09 16.61 0.23
N VAL A 129 1.99 15.86 0.14
CA VAL A 129 1.17 15.71 -1.05
C VAL A 129 0.00 16.68 -1.00
N VAL A 130 -0.27 17.35 -2.11
CA VAL A 130 -1.48 18.18 -2.28
C VAL A 130 -2.50 17.40 -3.11
N VAL A 131 -3.73 17.32 -2.62
CA VAL A 131 -4.86 16.83 -3.40
C VAL A 131 -5.37 17.99 -4.24
N ALA A 132 -4.97 17.99 -5.51
CA ALA A 132 -5.07 19.16 -6.38
C ALA A 132 -6.33 19.18 -7.26
N GLY A 133 -7.09 18.10 -7.27
CA GLY A 133 -8.29 18.00 -8.10
C GLY A 133 -8.84 16.61 -8.16
N GLY A 134 -9.77 16.40 -9.08
CA GLY A 134 -10.40 15.12 -9.30
C GLY A 134 -11.66 15.24 -10.14
N ASP A 135 -12.52 14.23 -10.02
CA ASP A 135 -13.78 14.17 -10.75
C ASP A 135 -14.82 13.44 -9.90
N ILE A 136 -16.09 13.72 -10.11
CA ILE A 136 -17.22 13.00 -9.48
C ILE A 136 -18.19 12.58 -10.56
N VAL A 137 -18.37 11.27 -10.70
CA VAL A 137 -19.29 10.70 -11.69
C VAL A 137 -20.31 9.77 -11.03
N ALA A 138 -21.48 9.67 -11.63
CA ALA A 138 -22.47 8.70 -11.21
C ALA A 138 -22.07 7.28 -11.64
N SER A 139 -22.20 6.33 -10.72
CA SER A 139 -22.00 4.89 -10.97
C SER A 139 -23.26 4.14 -10.58
N PRO A 140 -23.85 3.33 -11.48
CA PRO A 140 -25.14 2.68 -11.17
C PRO A 140 -25.03 1.56 -10.15
N GLU A 141 -23.86 0.98 -9.94
CA GLU A 141 -23.72 -0.27 -9.18
C GLU A 141 -22.81 -0.18 -7.97
N ARG A 142 -21.65 0.50 -8.06
CA ARG A 142 -20.59 0.41 -7.05
C ARG A 142 -19.88 1.72 -6.84
N LEU A 143 -19.56 1.98 -5.59
CA LEU A 143 -18.57 2.99 -5.22
C LEU A 143 -17.21 2.60 -5.78
N GLY A 144 -16.59 3.53 -6.50
CA GLY A 144 -15.22 3.43 -7.01
C GLY A 144 -14.39 4.64 -6.61
N LEU A 145 -13.14 4.39 -6.26
CA LEU A 145 -12.12 5.41 -6.00
C LEU A 145 -10.99 5.18 -6.99
N HIS A 146 -10.64 6.21 -7.75
CA HIS A 146 -9.53 6.17 -8.71
C HIS A 146 -8.59 7.32 -8.36
N LEU A 147 -7.39 7.01 -7.97
CA LEU A 147 -6.40 8.01 -7.58
C LEU A 147 -5.24 8.00 -8.56
N THR A 148 -4.76 9.18 -8.90
CA THR A 148 -3.52 9.35 -9.64
C THR A 148 -2.58 10.17 -8.78
N VAL A 149 -1.35 9.70 -8.60
CA VAL A 149 -0.31 10.42 -7.87
C VAL A 149 0.83 10.77 -8.84
N VAL A 150 1.21 12.03 -8.81
CA VAL A 150 2.39 12.55 -9.50
C VAL A 150 3.46 12.80 -8.44
N GLY A 151 4.61 12.25 -8.67
CA GLY A 151 5.81 12.44 -7.87
C GLY A 151 6.99 12.84 -8.73
N GLU A 152 8.14 13.01 -8.09
CA GLU A 152 9.39 13.33 -8.79
C GLU A 152 10.57 12.65 -8.09
N SER A 153 11.67 12.42 -8.82
CA SER A 153 12.91 11.99 -8.21
C SER A 153 13.40 13.02 -7.18
N TRP A 154 14.13 12.59 -6.19
CA TRP A 154 14.73 13.53 -5.24
C TRP A 154 15.79 14.40 -5.93
N PRO A 155 15.80 15.73 -5.72
CA PRO A 155 16.76 16.63 -6.36
C PRO A 155 18.22 16.26 -6.10
N ASP A 156 18.50 15.71 -4.91
CA ASP A 156 19.85 15.37 -4.44
C ASP A 156 20.47 14.15 -5.19
N PHE A 157 19.73 13.50 -6.08
CA PHE A 157 20.15 12.22 -6.68
C PHE A 157 20.22 12.22 -8.21
N ASP A 158 20.34 13.39 -8.87
CA ASP A 158 20.49 13.52 -10.32
C ASP A 158 19.45 12.72 -11.13
N GLY A 159 18.21 12.76 -10.71
CA GLY A 159 17.12 12.04 -11.37
C GLY A 159 17.21 10.51 -11.25
N ARG A 160 18.01 9.95 -10.33
CA ARG A 160 18.07 8.51 -10.08
C ARG A 160 16.74 8.01 -9.51
N LEU A 161 16.30 6.88 -10.04
CA LEU A 161 15.10 6.16 -9.65
C LEU A 161 15.40 4.66 -9.57
N LEU A 162 14.59 3.95 -8.82
CA LEU A 162 14.61 2.49 -8.74
C LEU A 162 13.74 1.90 -9.84
N THR A 163 14.15 0.76 -10.40
CA THR A 163 13.40 0.06 -11.46
C THR A 163 13.48 -1.45 -11.27
N ARG A 164 12.62 -2.21 -11.94
CA ARG A 164 12.55 -3.68 -11.79
C ARG A 164 13.53 -4.47 -12.69
N ASP A 165 14.27 -3.79 -13.56
CA ASP A 165 15.02 -4.38 -14.69
C ASP A 165 16.54 -4.43 -14.50
N ARG A 166 17.03 -4.22 -13.26
CA ARG A 166 18.47 -4.08 -13.00
C ARG A 166 19.03 -5.03 -11.95
N ALA A 167 18.25 -6.03 -11.53
CA ALA A 167 18.74 -7.08 -10.62
C ALA A 167 19.82 -7.93 -11.29
N ARG A 168 20.82 -8.33 -10.54
CA ARG A 168 21.96 -9.11 -11.03
C ARG A 168 22.16 -10.38 -10.20
N PRO A 169 22.58 -11.48 -10.82
CA PRO A 169 22.99 -12.65 -10.07
C PRO A 169 24.06 -12.28 -9.03
N GLY A 170 23.88 -12.74 -7.79
CA GLY A 170 24.70 -12.40 -6.63
C GLY A 170 24.20 -11.23 -5.80
N ASP A 171 23.24 -10.42 -6.28
CA ASP A 171 22.56 -9.42 -5.45
C ASP A 171 21.80 -10.12 -4.31
N LEU A 172 21.85 -9.56 -3.12
CA LEU A 172 21.01 -9.97 -2.01
C LEU A 172 19.55 -9.60 -2.30
N LEU A 173 18.62 -10.47 -1.95
CA LEU A 173 17.18 -10.21 -2.00
C LEU A 173 16.72 -9.75 -0.61
N VAL A 174 16.06 -8.60 -0.54
CA VAL A 174 15.83 -7.88 0.71
C VAL A 174 14.41 -7.31 0.76
N VAL A 175 13.83 -7.24 1.96
CA VAL A 175 12.58 -6.53 2.23
C VAL A 175 12.76 -5.47 3.32
N SER A 176 11.98 -4.40 3.25
CA SER A 176 12.06 -3.25 4.15
C SER A 176 11.46 -3.51 5.54
N GLY A 177 10.55 -4.48 5.65
CA GLY A 177 9.82 -4.72 6.89
C GLY A 177 9.09 -6.06 6.94
N PRO A 178 8.18 -6.21 7.90
CA PRO A 178 7.51 -7.48 8.20
C PRO A 178 6.47 -7.87 7.14
N LEU A 179 6.38 -9.19 6.86
CA LEU A 179 5.50 -9.77 5.86
C LEU A 179 4.30 -10.49 6.49
N GLY A 180 3.16 -10.48 5.77
CA GLY A 180 1.96 -11.24 6.09
C GLY A 180 1.04 -10.57 7.10
N ARG A 181 1.31 -9.34 7.54
CA ARG A 181 0.47 -8.62 8.50
C ARG A 181 -0.88 -8.21 7.90
N SER A 182 -0.87 -7.66 6.71
CA SER A 182 -2.11 -7.26 6.02
C SER A 182 -2.98 -8.48 5.70
N ALA A 183 -2.37 -9.55 5.18
CA ALA A 183 -3.07 -10.79 4.89
C ALA A 183 -3.65 -11.46 6.15
N ALA A 184 -2.97 -11.39 7.30
CA ALA A 184 -3.48 -11.84 8.59
C ALA A 184 -4.69 -11.00 9.03
N GLY A 185 -4.68 -9.69 8.78
CA GLY A 185 -5.81 -8.80 9.02
C GLY A 185 -7.03 -9.18 8.17
N LEU A 186 -6.85 -9.37 6.88
CA LEU A 186 -7.92 -9.80 5.97
C LEU A 186 -8.49 -11.17 6.39
N GLU A 187 -7.64 -12.14 6.71
CA GLU A 187 -8.07 -13.47 7.15
C GLU A 187 -8.91 -13.39 8.45
N THR A 188 -8.53 -12.51 9.36
CA THR A 188 -9.28 -12.24 10.59
C THR A 188 -10.68 -11.69 10.30
N LEU A 189 -10.80 -10.74 9.36
CA LEU A 189 -12.10 -10.19 8.93
C LEU A 189 -12.99 -11.26 8.28
N LEU A 190 -12.41 -12.08 7.41
CA LEU A 190 -13.11 -13.19 6.75
C LEU A 190 -13.66 -14.19 7.76
N ARG A 191 -12.86 -14.62 8.73
CA ARG A 191 -13.27 -15.56 9.77
C ARG A 191 -14.36 -14.98 10.68
N SER A 192 -14.23 -13.71 11.07
CA SER A 192 -15.24 -13.02 11.89
C SER A 192 -16.58 -12.89 11.19
N SER A 193 -16.58 -12.62 9.88
CA SER A 193 -17.82 -12.51 9.08
C SER A 193 -18.54 -13.86 8.90
N ILE A 194 -17.81 -14.97 8.87
CA ILE A 194 -18.38 -16.33 8.80
C ILE A 194 -19.04 -16.69 10.14
N VAL A 195 -18.41 -16.38 11.27
CA VAL A 195 -18.94 -16.63 12.61
C VAL A 195 -20.20 -15.78 12.86
N GLY A 196 -20.15 -14.48 12.51
CA GLY A 196 -21.30 -13.57 12.63
C GLY A 196 -22.53 -14.01 11.82
N ARG A 197 -22.36 -14.61 10.66
CA ARG A 197 -23.46 -15.18 9.86
C ARG A 197 -24.06 -16.44 10.50
N ARG A 198 -23.29 -17.21 11.25
CA ARG A 198 -23.80 -18.39 11.98
C ARG A 198 -24.54 -18.02 13.26
N SER A 199 -24.19 -16.90 13.92
CA SER A 199 -24.85 -16.42 15.14
C SER A 199 -26.08 -15.56 14.89
N SER A 200 -26.24 -14.95 13.71
CA SER A 200 -27.41 -14.10 13.37
C SER A 200 -28.72 -14.87 13.14
N VAL A 201 -28.71 -16.20 13.32
CA VAL A 201 -29.95 -17.02 13.43
C VAL A 201 -30.55 -16.95 14.84
N SER A 202 -29.84 -16.43 15.83
CA SER A 202 -30.34 -16.32 17.21
C SER A 202 -29.71 -15.15 17.97
N ASP A 203 -29.81 -13.96 17.57
CA ASP A 203 -29.95 -12.81 18.49
C ASP A 203 -29.68 -11.48 17.76
N ARG A 204 -30.69 -10.62 17.79
CA ARG A 204 -30.57 -9.22 17.37
C ARG A 204 -30.38 -8.37 18.63
N SER A 205 -29.13 -8.11 19.03
CA SER A 205 -28.82 -6.92 19.82
C SER A 205 -27.30 -6.78 20.07
N ALA A 206 -26.82 -5.58 19.86
CA ALA A 206 -25.55 -4.99 20.25
C ALA A 206 -24.55 -4.72 19.11
N GLY A 207 -24.73 -3.57 18.47
CA GLY A 207 -23.66 -2.88 17.76
C GLY A 207 -22.61 -2.39 18.76
N LYS A 208 -21.39 -2.93 18.68
CA LYS A 208 -20.21 -2.34 19.33
C LYS A 208 -19.44 -1.52 18.30
N SER A 209 -19.46 -0.21 18.47
CA SER A 209 -18.56 0.74 17.83
C SER A 209 -17.12 0.42 18.22
N LEU A 210 -16.24 0.20 17.25
CA LEU A 210 -14.81 0.19 17.46
C LEU A 210 -14.35 1.64 17.74
N ALA A 211 -14.06 1.92 18.99
CA ALA A 211 -13.54 3.20 19.43
C ALA A 211 -12.14 3.42 18.86
N SER A 212 -11.86 4.67 18.44
CA SER A 212 -10.58 5.15 17.96
C SER A 212 -9.47 4.95 18.99
N ALA A 213 -8.65 3.93 18.82
CA ALA A 213 -7.40 3.79 19.55
C ALA A 213 -6.27 4.39 18.69
N SER A 214 -5.62 5.42 19.20
CA SER A 214 -4.35 5.90 18.65
C SER A 214 -3.27 4.83 18.86
N PRO A 215 -2.41 4.56 17.90
CA PRO A 215 -1.33 3.60 18.08
C PRO A 215 -0.32 4.15 19.11
N ASP A 216 -0.20 3.45 20.22
CA ASP A 216 0.89 3.64 21.18
C ASP A 216 2.15 2.98 20.64
N LEU A 217 3.17 3.78 20.31
CA LEU A 217 4.44 3.33 19.73
C LEU A 217 5.48 2.93 20.79
N SER A 218 5.08 2.59 22.01
CA SER A 218 5.98 2.09 23.04
C SER A 218 6.39 0.63 22.75
N GLY A 219 7.68 0.39 22.59
CA GLY A 219 8.34 -0.76 21.95
C GLY A 219 8.33 -2.10 22.69
N ASP A 220 7.34 -2.45 23.52
CA ASP A 220 7.34 -3.72 24.26
C ASP A 220 5.98 -4.49 24.28
N ARG A 221 5.07 -4.18 23.37
CA ARG A 221 3.76 -4.82 23.30
C ARG A 221 3.75 -5.94 22.26
N ARG A 222 3.37 -7.16 22.68
CA ARG A 222 3.10 -8.25 21.70
C ARG A 222 1.99 -7.80 20.73
N PRO A 223 2.21 -7.93 19.40
CA PRO A 223 1.20 -7.60 18.41
C PRO A 223 -0.11 -8.35 18.68
N THR A 224 -1.23 -7.65 18.55
CA THR A 224 -2.58 -8.16 18.77
C THR A 224 -3.33 -8.29 17.44
N THR A 225 -4.52 -8.89 17.47
CA THR A 225 -5.41 -8.95 16.31
C THR A 225 -5.72 -7.55 15.74
N ASP A 226 -5.78 -6.52 16.60
CA ASP A 226 -6.01 -5.14 16.20
C ASP A 226 -4.84 -4.59 15.35
N ASP A 227 -3.60 -5.02 15.62
CA ASP A 227 -2.42 -4.60 14.84
C ASP A 227 -2.44 -5.17 13.41
N PHE A 228 -3.03 -6.36 13.20
CA PHE A 228 -3.23 -6.93 11.87
C PHE A 228 -4.30 -6.16 11.09
N LEU A 229 -5.40 -5.77 11.76
CA LEU A 229 -6.44 -4.95 11.17
C LEU A 229 -5.90 -3.57 10.80
N VAL A 230 -5.09 -2.95 11.65
CA VAL A 230 -4.41 -1.69 11.35
C VAL A 230 -3.51 -1.84 10.13
N ALA A 231 -2.69 -2.89 10.05
CA ALA A 231 -1.82 -3.12 8.89
C ALA A 231 -2.62 -3.28 7.58
N HIS A 232 -3.78 -3.93 7.64
CA HIS A 232 -4.64 -4.10 6.47
C HIS A 232 -5.38 -2.81 6.07
N HIS A 233 -5.90 -2.05 7.04
CA HIS A 233 -6.71 -0.86 6.76
C HIS A 233 -5.88 0.41 6.57
N ARG A 234 -4.71 0.49 7.22
CA ARG A 234 -3.82 1.66 7.22
C ARG A 234 -2.38 1.26 6.91
N PRO A 235 -2.09 0.77 5.69
CA PRO A 235 -0.73 0.48 5.30
C PRO A 235 0.12 1.75 5.35
N THR A 236 1.41 1.59 5.66
CA THR A 236 2.38 2.68 5.76
C THR A 236 3.22 2.73 4.49
N PRO A 237 3.11 3.77 3.65
CA PRO A 237 3.94 3.92 2.47
C PRO A 237 5.42 4.11 2.83
N GLN A 238 6.31 3.35 2.23
CA GLN A 238 7.73 3.29 2.57
C GLN A 238 8.56 4.38 1.86
N ILE A 239 8.07 5.63 1.77
CA ILE A 239 8.72 6.75 1.06
C ILE A 239 10.13 7.02 1.59
N ALA A 240 10.30 7.11 2.92
CA ALA A 240 11.60 7.35 3.52
C ALA A 240 12.59 6.21 3.24
N TYR A 241 12.09 4.98 3.22
CA TYR A 241 12.89 3.79 2.92
C TYR A 241 13.32 3.76 1.45
N GLY A 242 12.40 4.03 0.50
CA GLY A 242 12.72 4.15 -0.93
C GLY A 242 13.80 5.21 -1.18
N ARG A 243 13.71 6.37 -0.50
CA ARG A 243 14.76 7.39 -0.53
C ARG A 243 16.11 6.87 -0.01
N ALA A 244 16.09 6.09 1.08
CA ALA A 244 17.32 5.53 1.65
C ALA A 244 17.98 4.52 0.70
N ILE A 245 17.19 3.68 0.00
CA ILE A 245 17.71 2.75 -1.01
C ILE A 245 18.42 3.51 -2.14
N VAL A 246 17.82 4.59 -2.69
CA VAL A 246 18.45 5.42 -3.73
C VAL A 246 19.73 6.06 -3.20
N ALA A 247 19.71 6.62 -1.98
CA ALA A 247 20.86 7.25 -1.35
C ALA A 247 22.01 6.28 -1.14
N ALA A 248 21.72 5.03 -0.79
CA ALA A 248 22.71 3.96 -0.66
C ALA A 248 23.31 3.51 -2.00
N GLY A 249 22.73 3.93 -3.15
CA GLY A 249 23.14 3.49 -4.49
C GLY A 249 22.37 2.27 -5.00
N GLY A 250 21.24 1.94 -4.38
CA GLY A 250 20.32 0.92 -4.86
C GLY A 250 19.79 1.21 -6.26
N ARG A 251 19.41 0.17 -6.97
CA ARG A 251 18.98 0.23 -8.37
C ARG A 251 17.61 -0.39 -8.62
N VAL A 252 17.24 -1.35 -7.78
CA VAL A 252 16.06 -2.19 -7.97
C VAL A 252 15.19 -2.13 -6.74
N ALA A 253 13.93 -1.81 -6.92
CA ALA A 253 12.89 -2.03 -5.94
C ALA A 253 11.53 -2.17 -6.61
N MET A 254 10.60 -2.74 -5.87
CA MET A 254 9.15 -2.67 -6.08
C MET A 254 8.46 -2.79 -4.73
N ASP A 255 7.19 -2.44 -4.67
CA ASP A 255 6.38 -2.67 -3.48
C ASP A 255 5.75 -4.07 -3.48
N LEU A 256 5.31 -4.51 -2.32
CA LEU A 256 4.63 -5.79 -2.12
C LEU A 256 3.12 -5.56 -2.04
N SER A 257 2.47 -5.59 -3.18
CA SER A 257 1.01 -5.43 -3.35
C SER A 257 0.28 -6.75 -3.60
N ASP A 258 0.88 -7.67 -4.38
CA ASP A 258 0.27 -8.96 -4.77
C ASP A 258 0.86 -10.16 -4.02
N GLY A 259 1.78 -9.89 -3.09
CA GLY A 259 2.51 -10.88 -2.31
C GLY A 259 3.89 -11.20 -2.85
N LEU A 260 4.78 -11.61 -1.95
CA LEU A 260 6.22 -11.76 -2.20
C LEU A 260 6.55 -12.54 -3.48
N PHE A 261 5.92 -13.68 -3.71
CA PHE A 261 6.25 -14.50 -4.88
C PHE A 261 5.72 -13.92 -6.18
N GLY A 262 4.53 -13.29 -6.15
CA GLY A 262 3.95 -12.62 -7.30
C GLY A 262 4.80 -11.44 -7.75
N ASP A 263 5.20 -10.63 -6.78
CA ASP A 263 5.98 -9.42 -7.03
C ASP A 263 7.44 -9.74 -7.38
N LEU A 264 8.07 -10.70 -6.70
CA LEU A 264 9.41 -11.16 -7.06
C LEU A 264 9.48 -11.72 -8.49
N ALA A 265 8.43 -12.41 -8.95
CA ALA A 265 8.36 -12.91 -10.32
C ALA A 265 8.46 -11.78 -11.36
N LYS A 266 7.88 -10.61 -11.05
CA LYS A 266 7.96 -9.41 -11.92
C LYS A 266 9.38 -8.87 -12.00
N ILE A 267 10.13 -8.83 -10.88
CA ILE A 267 11.57 -8.46 -10.87
C ILE A 267 12.36 -9.47 -11.67
N CYS A 268 12.16 -10.77 -11.42
CA CYS A 268 12.88 -11.84 -12.13
C CYS A 268 12.66 -11.75 -13.65
N ALA A 269 11.41 -11.57 -14.07
CA ALA A 269 11.06 -11.47 -15.50
C ALA A 269 11.68 -10.22 -16.15
N ARG A 270 11.62 -9.06 -15.48
CA ARG A 270 12.13 -7.80 -16.04
C ARG A 270 13.65 -7.75 -16.07
N SER A 271 14.33 -8.41 -15.14
CA SER A 271 15.79 -8.44 -15.03
C SER A 271 16.42 -9.66 -15.72
N GLY A 272 15.63 -10.64 -16.16
CA GLY A 272 16.17 -11.87 -16.77
C GLY A 272 16.95 -12.72 -15.77
N VAL A 273 16.48 -12.85 -14.52
CA VAL A 273 17.18 -13.55 -13.43
C VAL A 273 16.29 -14.57 -12.74
N GLY A 274 16.88 -15.41 -11.88
CA GLY A 274 16.18 -16.24 -10.91
C GLY A 274 16.37 -15.71 -9.49
N ALA A 275 15.70 -16.33 -8.52
CA ALA A 275 15.85 -16.03 -7.12
C ALA A 275 15.68 -17.27 -6.23
N ILE A 276 16.42 -17.30 -5.12
CA ILE A 276 16.20 -18.25 -4.02
C ILE A 276 15.74 -17.42 -2.82
N VAL A 277 14.58 -17.78 -2.26
CA VAL A 277 14.04 -17.23 -1.04
C VAL A 277 14.27 -18.21 0.11
N GLU A 278 14.79 -17.74 1.23
CA GLU A 278 15.07 -18.52 2.42
C GLU A 278 13.88 -18.47 3.39
N GLU A 279 13.16 -19.58 3.59
CA GLU A 279 11.99 -19.62 4.49
C GLU A 279 12.30 -19.12 5.90
N GLY A 280 13.44 -19.54 6.44
CA GLY A 280 13.87 -19.18 7.80
C GLY A 280 14.27 -17.71 7.97
N ALA A 281 14.49 -16.99 6.86
CA ALA A 281 14.87 -15.58 6.87
C ALA A 281 13.70 -14.62 6.63
N LEU A 282 12.49 -15.13 6.37
CA LEU A 282 11.32 -14.29 6.18
C LEU A 282 10.96 -13.54 7.47
N PRO A 283 10.86 -12.21 7.46
CA PRO A 283 10.56 -11.40 8.63
C PRO A 283 9.07 -11.43 8.95
N VAL A 284 8.58 -12.63 9.32
CA VAL A 284 7.18 -12.83 9.72
C VAL A 284 7.06 -12.63 11.22
N PRO A 285 6.22 -11.71 11.71
CA PRO A 285 6.03 -11.50 13.13
C PRO A 285 5.58 -12.77 13.87
N ASP A 286 6.08 -12.99 15.07
CA ASP A 286 5.70 -14.13 15.91
C ASP A 286 4.19 -14.20 16.16
N ALA A 287 3.53 -13.04 16.25
CA ALA A 287 2.08 -12.97 16.40
C ALA A 287 1.32 -13.54 15.19
N VAL A 288 1.82 -13.33 13.96
CA VAL A 288 1.23 -13.93 12.75
C VAL A 288 1.43 -15.44 12.78
N ARG A 289 2.64 -15.91 13.12
CA ARG A 289 2.94 -17.35 13.26
C ARG A 289 2.07 -18.01 14.32
N ALA A 290 1.87 -17.35 15.46
CA ALA A 290 1.05 -17.87 16.55
C ALA A 290 -0.46 -17.87 16.22
N ALA A 291 -0.96 -16.83 15.55
CA ALA A 291 -2.37 -16.74 15.17
C ALA A 291 -2.74 -17.66 14.00
N PHE A 292 -1.79 -17.95 13.11
CA PHE A 292 -1.99 -18.74 11.88
C PHE A 292 -0.87 -19.79 11.69
N PRO A 293 -0.71 -20.77 12.61
CA PRO A 293 0.43 -21.68 12.64
C PRO A 293 0.59 -22.50 11.34
N ASP A 294 -0.50 -22.88 10.70
CA ASP A 294 -0.49 -23.68 9.46
C ASP A 294 -0.51 -22.82 8.19
N GLU A 295 -0.77 -21.51 8.31
CA GLU A 295 -1.00 -20.63 7.15
C GLU A 295 0.00 -19.48 7.06
N TRP A 296 0.81 -19.23 8.08
CA TRP A 296 1.70 -18.07 8.15
C TRP A 296 2.60 -17.92 6.92
N LEU A 297 3.11 -19.05 6.39
CA LEU A 297 3.96 -19.02 5.20
C LEU A 297 3.18 -18.56 3.96
N ARG A 298 1.95 -19.04 3.78
CA ARG A 298 1.05 -18.59 2.72
C ARG A 298 0.73 -17.10 2.85
N LEU A 299 0.40 -16.64 4.07
CA LEU A 299 0.09 -15.24 4.35
C LEU A 299 1.28 -14.34 4.06
N ALA A 300 2.50 -14.74 4.42
CA ALA A 300 3.71 -13.95 4.22
C ALA A 300 4.22 -13.96 2.77
N THR A 301 3.90 -14.98 1.98
CA THR A 301 4.50 -15.14 0.65
C THR A 301 3.53 -14.95 -0.51
N ARG A 302 2.23 -15.18 -0.26
CA ARG A 302 1.15 -15.06 -1.25
C ARG A 302 0.04 -14.09 -0.80
N GLY A 303 0.10 -13.59 0.43
CA GLY A 303 -0.76 -12.53 0.91
C GLY A 303 -0.29 -11.19 0.36
N GLY A 304 -1.21 -10.41 -0.17
CA GLY A 304 -0.93 -9.08 -0.69
C GLY A 304 -1.10 -7.97 0.34
N GLU A 305 -0.87 -6.75 -0.12
CA GLU A 305 -1.15 -5.49 0.57
C GLU A 305 -0.30 -5.22 1.82
N ASP A 306 0.90 -5.83 1.94
CA ASP A 306 1.85 -5.45 3.00
C ASP A 306 2.48 -4.08 2.73
N TYR A 307 2.59 -3.68 1.45
CA TYR A 307 3.16 -2.41 0.99
C TYR A 307 4.55 -2.11 1.55
N GLU A 308 5.29 -3.17 1.88
CA GLU A 308 6.72 -3.11 2.11
C GLU A 308 7.47 -3.04 0.78
N LEU A 309 8.76 -2.65 0.81
CA LEU A 309 9.60 -2.65 -0.39
C LEU A 309 10.37 -3.97 -0.49
N LEU A 310 10.28 -4.62 -1.65
CA LEU A 310 11.13 -5.70 -2.11
C LEU A 310 12.22 -5.10 -3.01
N PHE A 311 13.47 -5.33 -2.69
CA PHE A 311 14.58 -4.77 -3.46
C PHE A 311 15.79 -5.70 -3.54
N THR A 312 16.72 -5.39 -4.44
CA THR A 312 17.97 -6.12 -4.53
C THR A 312 19.16 -5.17 -4.37
N ALA A 313 20.22 -5.66 -3.73
CA ALA A 313 21.41 -4.87 -3.48
C ALA A 313 22.66 -5.75 -3.39
N ASP A 314 23.80 -5.25 -3.88
CA ASP A 314 25.10 -5.80 -3.56
C ASP A 314 25.50 -5.52 -2.10
N VAL A 315 26.51 -6.22 -1.58
CA VAL A 315 26.95 -6.13 -0.18
C VAL A 315 27.32 -4.69 0.19
N ALA A 316 28.03 -3.98 -0.67
CA ALA A 316 28.47 -2.62 -0.37
C ALA A 316 27.30 -1.62 -0.29
N THR A 317 26.26 -1.81 -1.13
CA THR A 317 25.02 -1.04 -1.05
C THR A 317 24.25 -1.37 0.22
N MET A 318 24.21 -2.64 0.64
CA MET A 318 23.58 -3.07 1.90
C MET A 318 24.21 -2.44 3.12
N ASP A 319 25.56 -2.38 3.17
CA ASP A 319 26.26 -1.77 4.30
C ASP A 319 25.90 -0.28 4.42
N ARG A 320 25.97 0.46 3.30
CA ARG A 320 25.55 1.88 3.28
C ARG A 320 24.07 2.07 3.66
N LEU A 321 23.20 1.14 3.24
CA LEU A 321 21.77 1.21 3.58
C LEU A 321 21.53 0.99 5.08
N ARG A 322 22.22 0.03 5.69
CA ARG A 322 22.15 -0.20 7.15
C ARG A 322 22.54 1.04 7.94
N ASP A 323 23.65 1.69 7.56
CA ASP A 323 24.07 2.94 8.19
C ASP A 323 23.01 4.04 8.04
N LEU A 324 22.41 4.16 6.85
CA LEU A 324 21.34 5.12 6.60
C LEU A 324 20.05 4.79 7.37
N CYS A 325 19.71 3.52 7.54
CA CYS A 325 18.56 3.12 8.33
C CYS A 325 18.75 3.51 9.80
N VAL A 326 19.92 3.24 10.38
CA VAL A 326 20.26 3.68 11.74
C VAL A 326 20.20 5.21 11.87
N ALA A 327 20.82 5.94 10.94
CA ALA A 327 20.87 7.39 10.97
C ALA A 327 19.50 8.08 10.81
N ARG A 328 18.51 7.39 10.26
CA ARG A 328 17.18 7.94 9.96
C ARG A 328 16.05 7.28 10.76
N ASP A 329 16.38 6.47 11.73
CA ASP A 329 15.41 5.71 12.54
C ASP A 329 14.45 4.87 11.68
N LEU A 330 15.00 4.22 10.63
CA LEU A 330 14.25 3.30 9.78
C LEU A 330 14.47 1.86 10.23
N PRO A 331 13.50 0.96 9.99
CA PRO A 331 13.66 -0.47 10.25
C PRO A 331 14.91 -1.04 9.56
N ALA A 332 15.56 -1.98 10.22
CA ALA A 332 16.69 -2.69 9.60
C ALA A 332 16.22 -3.53 8.41
N PRO A 333 16.95 -3.50 7.26
CA PRO A 333 16.61 -4.32 6.10
C PRO A 333 16.76 -5.82 6.40
N ALA A 334 15.76 -6.62 6.02
CA ALA A 334 15.78 -8.06 6.18
C ALA A 334 16.24 -8.74 4.87
N ILE A 335 17.40 -9.40 4.91
CA ILE A 335 17.86 -10.24 3.79
C ILE A 335 17.08 -11.53 3.83
N ILE A 336 16.31 -11.80 2.76
CA ILE A 336 15.43 -12.96 2.66
C ILE A 336 15.88 -13.96 1.60
N GLY A 337 17.01 -13.72 0.93
CA GLY A 337 17.48 -14.60 -0.12
C GLY A 337 18.54 -13.98 -1.01
N ILE A 338 18.67 -14.53 -2.22
CA ILE A 338 19.68 -14.13 -3.20
C ILE A 338 19.12 -14.20 -4.62
N ILE A 339 19.56 -13.30 -5.47
CA ILE A 339 19.31 -13.32 -6.92
C ILE A 339 20.29 -14.29 -7.59
N THR A 340 19.78 -15.14 -8.47
CA THR A 340 20.55 -16.16 -9.20
C THR A 340 20.54 -15.89 -10.71
N ALA A 341 21.40 -16.60 -11.44
CA ALA A 341 21.22 -16.71 -12.89
C ALA A 341 19.83 -17.29 -13.20
N PRO A 342 19.23 -16.96 -14.37
CA PRO A 342 17.95 -17.52 -14.74
C PRO A 342 18.08 -19.06 -14.81
N PRO A 343 17.12 -19.82 -14.25
CA PRO A 343 17.14 -21.26 -14.36
C PRO A 343 16.87 -21.69 -15.81
N ALA A 344 17.44 -22.81 -16.21
CA ALA A 344 17.22 -23.38 -17.54
C ALA A 344 15.74 -23.77 -17.80
N ILE A 345 14.98 -24.03 -16.73
CA ILE A 345 13.56 -24.42 -16.76
C ILE A 345 12.83 -23.58 -15.72
N ALA A 346 11.73 -22.93 -16.12
CA ALA A 346 10.83 -22.21 -15.21
C ALA A 346 10.23 -23.13 -14.13
N PRO A 347 9.86 -22.61 -12.93
CA PRO A 347 9.77 -21.21 -12.55
C PRO A 347 11.10 -20.59 -12.05
N PRO A 348 11.24 -19.25 -12.16
CA PRO A 348 12.48 -18.56 -11.80
C PRO A 348 12.72 -18.45 -10.30
N ILE A 349 11.72 -18.69 -9.46
CA ILE A 349 11.80 -18.57 -8.02
C ILE A 349 11.85 -19.97 -7.39
N ARG A 350 12.73 -20.13 -6.41
CA ARG A 350 12.81 -21.30 -5.56
C ARG A 350 12.69 -20.87 -4.09
N LEU A 351 11.92 -21.63 -3.32
CA LEU A 351 11.88 -21.48 -1.87
C LEU A 351 12.82 -22.53 -1.26
N ARG A 352 13.82 -22.08 -0.51
CA ARG A 352 14.64 -22.98 0.31
C ARG A 352 14.00 -23.12 1.68
N ARG A 353 13.59 -24.34 1.98
CA ARG A 353 12.96 -24.72 3.24
C ARG A 353 13.99 -24.75 4.37
N ILE A 354 13.50 -24.70 5.61
CA ILE A 354 14.37 -24.79 6.81
C ILE A 354 15.21 -26.06 6.82
N ASP A 355 14.71 -27.17 6.24
CA ASP A 355 15.45 -28.44 6.11
C ASP A 355 16.45 -28.48 4.95
N GLY A 356 16.62 -27.38 4.23
CA GLY A 356 17.53 -27.22 3.10
C GLY A 356 16.99 -27.67 1.74
N ARG A 357 15.79 -28.24 1.65
CA ARG A 357 15.16 -28.59 0.37
C ARG A 357 14.78 -27.34 -0.39
N GLU A 358 14.98 -27.36 -1.71
CA GLU A 358 14.53 -26.29 -2.59
C GLU A 358 13.30 -26.73 -3.40
N GLU A 359 12.24 -25.96 -3.29
CA GLU A 359 10.99 -26.18 -4.00
C GLU A 359 10.79 -25.07 -5.05
N PRO A 360 10.44 -25.42 -6.31
CA PRO A 360 10.07 -24.41 -7.30
C PRO A 360 8.76 -23.75 -6.90
N VAL A 361 8.72 -22.42 -6.97
CA VAL A 361 7.54 -21.63 -6.63
C VAL A 361 6.96 -21.03 -7.90
N GLY A 362 5.73 -21.41 -8.25
CA GLY A 362 4.99 -20.73 -9.30
C GLY A 362 4.60 -19.32 -8.87
N GLY A 363 4.73 -18.35 -9.76
CA GLY A 363 4.24 -17.00 -9.55
C GLY A 363 2.71 -17.01 -9.50
N GLY A 364 2.14 -17.05 -8.29
CA GLY A 364 0.70 -16.86 -8.06
C GLY A 364 0.50 -15.45 -7.54
N ALA A 365 0.54 -14.44 -8.43
CA ALA A 365 0.06 -13.09 -8.13
C ALA A 365 -1.48 -13.09 -8.10
N PHE A 366 -2.06 -12.16 -7.37
CA PHE A 366 -3.49 -11.89 -7.47
C PHE A 366 -3.81 -11.48 -8.92
N ASP A 367 -4.81 -12.11 -9.53
CA ASP A 367 -5.27 -11.79 -10.88
C ASP A 367 -6.77 -11.50 -10.84
N HIS A 368 -7.15 -10.27 -11.21
CA HIS A 368 -8.54 -9.81 -11.24
C HIS A 368 -9.43 -10.63 -12.18
N PHE A 369 -8.86 -11.35 -13.16
CA PHE A 369 -9.58 -12.08 -14.20
C PHE A 369 -9.32 -13.59 -14.18
N ALA A 370 -8.38 -14.08 -13.39
CA ALA A 370 -8.15 -15.50 -13.19
C ALA A 370 -9.17 -16.07 -12.19
N GLY A 371 -10.29 -16.43 -12.75
CA GLY A 371 -11.29 -17.37 -12.27
C GLY A 371 -11.86 -17.17 -10.86
N GLY A 372 -13.16 -16.98 -10.81
CA GLY A 372 -13.94 -17.27 -9.63
C GLY A 372 -14.05 -18.78 -9.37
#